data_8d134ab52a2dc6ad8dd7dc9e3d0c6007
#
_entry.id   8d134ab52a2dc6ad8dd7dc9e3d0c6007
#
_cell.length_a   1.000
_cell.length_b   1.000
_cell.length_c   1.000
_cell.angle_alpha   90.00
_cell.angle_beta   90.00
_cell.angle_gamma   90.00
#
_symmetry.space_group_name_H-M   'P 1'
#
loop_
_entity.id
_entity.type
_entity.pdbx_description
1 polymer ?
#
loop_
_entity_poly.entity_id
_entity_poly.type
_entity_poly.pdbx_seq_one_letter_code
_entity_poly.pdbx_strand_id
1 'polypeptide(L)'
;MGKIRDLFKKTTDTKGIFHAKMGSIKDRSGKELTEVEVIKKRWQKYTGEWYKKGPNDRDNHDSVITHLEPDIMECEVKWAFGSITTNKASEGDGIPVELFQILKDDAVKVLHSICQQIWKIQQWLQDWKRSVFIAIPKKGKAKECSNYCTIALISHASKVMLKILQGRLQQYVNI
;
A
#
# COMPACT_ATOMS: atom_id res chain seq x y z
N MET A 1 -14.55 -30.27 -8.45
CA MET A 1 -13.48 -29.57 -9.19
C MET A 1 -13.93 -28.30 -9.95
N GLY A 2 -15.22 -27.97 -10.02
CA GLY A 2 -15.74 -26.78 -10.74
C GLY A 2 -15.50 -25.44 -10.05
N LYS A 3 -15.60 -25.36 -8.73
CA LYS A 3 -15.62 -24.10 -7.98
C LYS A 3 -14.34 -23.25 -8.07
N ILE A 4 -13.18 -23.86 -8.17
CA ILE A 4 -11.88 -23.15 -8.30
C ILE A 4 -11.75 -22.54 -9.69
N ARG A 5 -12.24 -23.23 -10.72
CA ARG A 5 -12.21 -22.74 -12.10
C ARG A 5 -13.13 -21.54 -12.30
N ASP A 6 -14.28 -21.53 -11.62
CA ASP A 6 -15.24 -20.42 -11.67
C ASP A 6 -14.74 -19.21 -10.87
N LEU A 7 -14.00 -19.42 -9.78
CA LEU A 7 -13.30 -18.36 -9.05
C LEU A 7 -12.20 -17.73 -9.90
N PHE A 8 -11.40 -18.53 -10.59
CA PHE A 8 -10.37 -18.00 -11.52
C PHE A 8 -11.00 -17.24 -12.69
N LYS A 9 -12.13 -17.71 -13.22
CA LYS A 9 -12.85 -17.01 -14.28
C LYS A 9 -13.42 -15.70 -13.81
N LYS A 10 -14.03 -15.64 -12.61
CA LYS A 10 -14.53 -14.41 -12.01
C LYS A 10 -13.41 -13.41 -11.68
N THR A 11 -12.23 -13.87 -11.24
CA THR A 11 -11.09 -12.98 -11.01
C THR A 11 -10.47 -12.46 -12.30
N THR A 12 -10.56 -13.22 -13.41
CA THR A 12 -10.11 -12.74 -14.72
C THR A 12 -11.12 -11.77 -15.34
N ASP A 13 -12.41 -11.98 -15.13
CA ASP A 13 -13.47 -11.08 -15.62
C ASP A 13 -13.54 -9.76 -14.83
N THR A 14 -13.17 -9.75 -13.54
CA THR A 14 -12.99 -8.54 -12.75
C THR A 14 -11.69 -7.80 -13.08
N LYS A 15 -10.72 -8.44 -13.71
CA LYS A 15 -9.59 -7.79 -14.39
C LYS A 15 -10.02 -7.25 -15.77
N GLY A 16 -11.23 -6.73 -15.88
CA GLY A 16 -11.61 -5.93 -17.03
C GLY A 16 -10.46 -5.00 -17.35
N ILE A 17 -9.91 -5.12 -18.57
CA ILE A 17 -8.76 -4.35 -19.03
C ILE A 17 -9.14 -2.88 -18.88
N PHE A 18 -8.84 -2.32 -17.71
CA PHE A 18 -8.93 -0.89 -17.49
C PHE A 18 -7.83 -0.25 -18.33
N HIS A 19 -8.14 0.00 -19.57
CA HIS A 19 -7.36 0.91 -20.38
C HIS A 19 -7.57 2.30 -19.80
N ALA A 20 -6.75 2.66 -18.83
CA ALA A 20 -6.61 4.04 -18.45
C ALA A 20 -6.28 4.79 -19.75
N LYS A 21 -7.24 5.52 -20.29
CA LYS A 21 -6.95 6.55 -21.29
C LYS A 21 -6.09 7.56 -20.55
N MET A 22 -4.77 7.35 -20.59
CA MET A 22 -3.83 8.36 -20.13
C MET A 22 -3.99 9.55 -21.03
N GLY A 23 -4.79 10.50 -20.57
CA GLY A 23 -4.87 11.81 -21.19
C GLY A 23 -3.49 12.47 -21.16
N SER A 24 -3.27 13.42 -22.05
CA SER A 24 -2.09 14.27 -22.01
C SER A 24 -2.00 15.02 -20.66
N ILE A 25 -0.78 15.14 -20.12
CA ILE A 25 -0.47 15.94 -18.93
C ILE A 25 0.42 17.09 -19.33
N LYS A 26 0.27 18.25 -18.71
CA LYS A 26 1.16 19.39 -18.90
C LYS A 26 2.38 19.32 -18.01
N ASP A 27 3.51 19.72 -18.54
CA ASP A 27 4.72 19.97 -17.76
C ASP A 27 4.61 21.32 -17.01
N ARG A 28 5.71 21.72 -16.33
CA ARG A 28 5.76 23.00 -15.61
C ARG A 28 5.73 24.23 -16.53
N SER A 29 6.12 24.08 -17.79
CA SER A 29 6.09 25.14 -18.81
C SER A 29 4.75 25.25 -19.52
N GLY A 30 3.80 24.36 -19.21
CA GLY A 30 2.48 24.30 -19.84
C GLY A 30 2.44 23.47 -21.13
N LYS A 31 3.58 22.86 -21.52
CA LYS A 31 3.68 21.99 -22.70
C LYS A 31 2.97 20.66 -22.45
N GLU A 32 2.18 20.23 -23.42
CA GLU A 32 1.45 18.96 -23.35
C GLU A 32 2.38 17.78 -23.58
N LEU A 33 2.34 16.81 -22.65
CA LEU A 33 3.10 15.56 -22.68
C LEU A 33 2.14 14.44 -23.05
N THR A 34 2.46 13.68 -24.08
CA THR A 34 1.64 12.58 -24.62
C THR A 34 2.34 11.22 -24.51
N GLU A 35 3.66 11.20 -24.44
CA GLU A 35 4.44 9.98 -24.32
C GLU A 35 4.37 9.41 -22.90
N VAL A 36 4.07 8.12 -22.81
CA VAL A 36 3.89 7.39 -21.55
C VAL A 36 5.12 7.52 -20.63
N GLU A 37 6.32 7.36 -21.19
CA GLU A 37 7.55 7.42 -20.39
C GLU A 37 7.85 8.84 -19.90
N VAL A 38 7.53 9.86 -20.68
CA VAL A 38 7.69 11.26 -20.28
C VAL A 38 6.68 11.61 -19.19
N ILE A 39 5.45 11.12 -19.32
CA ILE A 39 4.40 11.27 -18.31
C ILE A 39 4.79 10.60 -16.99
N LYS A 40 5.33 9.37 -17.04
CA LYS A 40 5.84 8.67 -15.85
C LYS A 40 6.95 9.47 -15.16
N LYS A 41 7.94 9.95 -15.91
CA LYS A 41 9.02 10.80 -15.37
C LYS A 41 8.48 12.08 -14.73
N ARG A 42 7.46 12.69 -15.33
CA ARG A 42 6.80 13.88 -14.76
C ARG A 42 6.13 13.55 -13.42
N TRP A 43 5.43 12.42 -13.33
CA TRP A 43 4.84 11.95 -12.07
C TRP A 43 5.90 11.61 -11.02
N GLN A 44 6.95 10.90 -11.37
CA GLN A 44 8.06 10.61 -10.45
C GLN A 44 8.68 11.88 -9.86
N LYS A 45 8.88 12.91 -10.70
CA LYS A 45 9.40 14.19 -10.24
C LYS A 45 8.41 14.90 -9.31
N TYR A 46 7.13 14.92 -9.66
CA TYR A 46 6.09 15.57 -8.87
C TYR A 46 5.91 14.90 -7.50
N THR A 47 5.76 13.59 -7.47
CA THR A 47 5.62 12.85 -6.20
C THR A 47 6.91 12.89 -5.38
N GLY A 48 8.08 12.77 -6.01
CA GLY A 48 9.36 12.86 -5.33
C GLY A 48 9.60 14.20 -4.63
N GLU A 49 9.04 15.28 -5.14
CA GLU A 49 9.12 16.60 -4.47
C GLU A 49 8.27 16.66 -3.19
N TRP A 50 7.13 15.97 -3.17
CA TRP A 50 6.26 15.89 -1.99
C TRP A 50 6.84 15.05 -0.85
N TYR A 51 7.62 14.01 -1.21
CA TYR A 51 8.21 13.07 -0.25
C TYR A 51 9.71 13.32 -0.02
N LYS A 52 10.25 14.44 -0.50
CA LYS A 52 11.61 14.82 -0.11
C LYS A 52 11.64 15.05 1.39
N LYS A 53 12.47 14.26 2.08
CA LYS A 53 12.79 14.49 3.49
C LYS A 53 13.26 15.94 3.65
N GLY A 54 12.65 16.65 4.57
CA GLY A 54 13.13 17.98 4.95
C GLY A 54 14.57 17.87 5.50
N PRO A 55 15.36 18.95 5.47
CA PRO A 55 16.72 18.94 6.00
C PRO A 55 16.80 18.58 7.49
N ASN A 56 15.67 18.61 8.20
CA ASN A 56 15.56 18.29 9.62
C ASN A 56 15.10 16.84 9.89
N ASP A 57 14.73 16.08 8.87
CA ASP A 57 14.45 14.64 9.00
C ASP A 57 15.77 13.86 9.08
N ARG A 58 16.51 14.11 10.17
CA ARG A 58 17.64 13.27 10.53
C ARG A 58 17.08 11.95 11.02
N ASP A 59 17.40 10.88 10.30
CA ASP A 59 17.25 9.49 10.80
C ASP A 59 18.25 9.26 11.97
N ASN A 60 18.34 10.20 12.92
CA ASN A 60 19.03 9.99 14.20
C ASN A 60 18.08 9.23 15.14
N HIS A 61 17.51 8.17 14.67
CA HIS A 61 17.10 7.10 15.54
C HIS A 61 18.32 6.21 15.81
N ASP A 62 19.29 6.72 16.59
CA ASP A 62 19.94 5.87 17.59
C ASP A 62 18.80 5.41 18.50
N SER A 63 18.07 4.45 17.99
CA SER A 63 16.97 3.84 18.70
C SER A 63 17.58 3.05 19.84
N VAL A 64 17.64 3.65 21.00
CA VAL A 64 17.48 2.90 22.22
C VAL A 64 16.10 2.28 22.14
N ILE A 65 15.99 1.21 21.35
CA ILE A 65 14.80 0.38 21.35
C ILE A 65 14.87 -0.36 22.67
N THR A 66 14.22 0.26 23.61
CA THR A 66 13.90 -0.40 24.84
C THR A 66 13.10 -1.66 24.48
N HIS A 67 13.55 -2.81 24.94
CA HIS A 67 12.85 -4.09 24.88
C HIS A 67 11.52 -4.08 25.68
N LEU A 68 10.82 -2.95 25.69
CA LEU A 68 9.64 -2.70 26.52
C LEU A 68 8.34 -3.06 25.80
N GLU A 69 8.35 -3.13 24.48
CA GLU A 69 7.16 -3.48 23.73
C GLU A 69 7.06 -5.01 23.57
N PRO A 70 5.92 -5.61 23.94
CA PRO A 70 5.72 -7.04 23.82
C PRO A 70 5.76 -7.51 22.38
N ASP A 71 6.10 -8.79 22.19
CA ASP A 71 6.04 -9.45 20.88
C ASP A 71 4.64 -9.31 20.29
N ILE A 72 4.57 -9.31 18.95
CA ILE A 72 3.28 -9.28 18.25
C ILE A 72 2.54 -10.58 18.50
N MET A 73 1.30 -10.48 18.99
CA MET A 73 0.45 -11.62 19.30
C MET A 73 -0.43 -12.01 18.10
N GLU A 74 -0.77 -13.29 18.02
CA GLU A 74 -1.68 -13.79 16.96
C GLU A 74 -3.05 -13.11 16.99
N CYS A 75 -3.55 -12.76 18.19
CA CYS A 75 -4.82 -12.04 18.33
C CYS A 75 -4.79 -10.63 17.72
N GLU A 76 -3.66 -9.93 17.78
CA GLU A 76 -3.49 -8.63 17.13
C GLU A 76 -3.52 -8.76 15.61
N VAL A 77 -2.85 -9.80 15.07
CA VAL A 77 -2.88 -10.10 13.64
C VAL A 77 -4.31 -10.44 13.21
N LYS A 78 -5.01 -11.25 13.97
CA LYS A 78 -6.40 -11.64 13.71
C LYS A 78 -7.34 -10.44 13.72
N TRP A 79 -7.18 -9.55 14.69
CA TRP A 79 -7.93 -8.29 14.78
C TRP A 79 -7.62 -7.35 13.59
N ALA A 80 -6.34 -7.13 13.30
CA ALA A 80 -5.91 -6.28 12.19
C ALA A 80 -6.40 -6.82 10.86
N PHE A 81 -6.29 -8.12 10.65
CA PHE A 81 -6.78 -8.81 9.48
C PHE A 81 -8.29 -8.65 9.30
N GLY A 82 -9.09 -8.84 10.36
CA GLY A 82 -10.54 -8.63 10.32
C GLY A 82 -10.97 -7.20 10.02
N SER A 83 -10.07 -6.22 10.25
CA SER A 83 -10.34 -4.81 9.95
C SER A 83 -10.08 -4.41 8.48
N ILE A 84 -9.46 -5.27 7.68
CA ILE A 84 -9.19 -4.99 6.27
C ILE A 84 -10.46 -5.22 5.45
N THR A 85 -10.88 -4.15 4.77
CA THR A 85 -12.08 -4.20 3.93
C THR A 85 -11.82 -4.92 2.61
N THR A 86 -12.80 -5.70 2.17
CA THR A 86 -12.81 -6.38 0.87
C THR A 86 -13.04 -5.42 -0.31
N ASN A 87 -12.91 -5.94 -1.52
CA ASN A 87 -13.11 -5.19 -2.77
C ASN A 87 -12.20 -3.95 -2.90
N LYS A 88 -11.00 -4.03 -2.34
CA LYS A 88 -9.97 -3.00 -2.52
C LYS A 88 -8.91 -3.49 -3.48
N ALA A 89 -8.41 -2.55 -4.28
CA ALA A 89 -7.30 -2.83 -5.17
C ALA A 89 -6.08 -3.30 -4.37
N SER A 90 -5.49 -4.41 -4.81
CA SER A 90 -4.18 -4.88 -4.34
C SER A 90 -3.08 -4.10 -5.02
N GLU A 91 -1.93 -4.03 -4.37
CA GLU A 91 -0.70 -3.58 -5.00
C GLU A 91 -0.22 -4.59 -6.07
N GLY A 92 0.91 -4.29 -6.67
CA GLY A 92 1.55 -5.08 -7.72
C GLY A 92 1.86 -6.55 -7.39
N ASP A 93 1.72 -6.99 -6.14
CA ASP A 93 1.78 -8.40 -5.73
C ASP A 93 0.58 -9.22 -6.26
N GLY A 94 -0.49 -8.52 -6.67
CA GLY A 94 -1.68 -9.14 -7.22
C GLY A 94 -2.46 -10.03 -6.25
N ILE A 95 -2.14 -10.00 -4.94
CA ILE A 95 -2.81 -10.81 -3.92
C ILE A 95 -4.04 -10.07 -3.40
N PRO A 96 -5.26 -10.49 -3.80
CA PRO A 96 -6.48 -9.87 -3.30
C PRO A 96 -6.74 -10.27 -1.84
N VAL A 97 -7.36 -9.38 -1.08
CA VAL A 97 -7.71 -9.65 0.32
C VAL A 97 -8.63 -10.86 0.47
N GLU A 98 -9.44 -11.15 -0.54
CA GLU A 98 -10.35 -12.29 -0.58
C GLU A 98 -9.61 -13.64 -0.53
N LEU A 99 -8.39 -13.70 -1.06
CA LEU A 99 -7.54 -14.90 -0.95
C LEU A 99 -7.16 -15.17 0.51
N PHE A 100 -6.81 -14.14 1.25
CA PHE A 100 -6.52 -14.27 2.68
C PHE A 100 -7.76 -14.74 3.46
N GLN A 101 -8.96 -14.27 3.09
CA GLN A 101 -10.20 -14.69 3.73
C GLN A 101 -10.54 -16.16 3.47
N ILE A 102 -10.13 -16.71 2.33
CA ILE A 102 -10.29 -18.14 2.02
C ILE A 102 -9.37 -18.98 2.91
N LEU A 103 -8.13 -18.53 3.11
CA LEU A 103 -7.13 -19.22 3.91
C LEU A 103 -7.34 -19.08 5.43
N LYS A 104 -8.14 -18.11 5.88
CA LYS A 104 -8.53 -17.88 7.28
C LYS A 104 -7.35 -18.02 8.27
N ASP A 105 -7.42 -19.04 9.14
CA ASP A 105 -6.45 -19.24 10.22
C ASP A 105 -5.03 -19.54 9.70
N ASP A 106 -4.87 -20.17 8.56
CA ASP A 106 -3.55 -20.42 7.96
C ASP A 106 -2.91 -19.10 7.49
N ALA A 107 -3.70 -18.20 6.89
CA ALA A 107 -3.21 -16.86 6.54
C ALA A 107 -2.77 -16.08 7.79
N VAL A 108 -3.54 -16.17 8.89
CA VAL A 108 -3.20 -15.51 10.16
C VAL A 108 -1.89 -16.02 10.72
N LYS A 109 -1.66 -17.34 10.74
CA LYS A 109 -0.40 -17.94 11.22
C LYS A 109 0.81 -17.48 10.40
N VAL A 110 0.69 -17.49 9.07
CA VAL A 110 1.77 -17.03 8.19
C VAL A 110 2.05 -15.54 8.40
N LEU A 111 1.02 -14.71 8.43
CA LEU A 111 1.16 -13.27 8.68
C LEU A 111 1.75 -12.99 10.07
N HIS A 112 1.34 -13.75 11.09
CA HIS A 112 1.89 -13.64 12.44
C HIS A 112 3.38 -13.92 12.46
N SER A 113 3.83 -15.02 11.82
CA SER A 113 5.25 -15.35 11.71
C SER A 113 6.05 -14.23 11.03
N ILE A 114 5.52 -13.67 9.93
CA ILE A 114 6.17 -12.56 9.20
C ILE A 114 6.22 -11.30 10.07
N CYS A 115 5.11 -10.92 10.69
CA CYS A 115 5.04 -9.74 11.55
C CYS A 115 5.99 -9.85 12.75
N GLN A 116 6.08 -11.03 13.38
CA GLN A 116 7.04 -11.28 14.46
C GLN A 116 8.49 -11.14 14.00
N GLN A 117 8.83 -11.66 12.81
CA GLN A 117 10.18 -11.52 12.27
C GLN A 117 10.52 -10.05 12.02
N ILE A 118 9.60 -9.29 11.39
CA ILE A 118 9.79 -7.84 11.15
C ILE A 118 9.97 -7.12 12.49
N TRP A 119 9.17 -7.47 13.51
CA TRP A 119 9.25 -6.88 14.84
C TRP A 119 10.59 -7.13 15.52
N LYS A 120 11.07 -8.38 15.49
CA LYS A 120 12.34 -8.77 16.10
C LYS A 120 13.57 -8.21 15.40
N ILE A 121 13.56 -8.24 14.06
CA ILE A 121 14.71 -7.80 13.25
C ILE A 121 14.67 -6.29 13.05
N GLN A 122 13.51 -5.64 13.26
CA GLN A 122 13.27 -4.21 13.03
C GLN A 122 13.52 -3.77 11.57
N GLN A 123 13.36 -4.69 10.66
CA GLN A 123 13.53 -4.44 9.23
C GLN A 123 12.28 -4.84 8.46
N TRP A 124 11.73 -3.88 7.74
CA TRP A 124 10.63 -4.14 6.81
C TRP A 124 11.11 -4.92 5.61
N LEU A 125 10.26 -5.82 5.12
CA LEU A 125 10.49 -6.49 3.84
C LEU A 125 10.60 -5.46 2.72
N GLN A 126 11.53 -5.67 1.78
CA GLN A 126 11.77 -4.70 0.68
C GLN A 126 10.51 -4.44 -0.15
N ASP A 127 9.72 -5.49 -0.39
CA ASP A 127 8.47 -5.36 -1.14
C ASP A 127 7.40 -4.57 -0.36
N TRP A 128 7.43 -4.62 0.98
CA TRP A 128 6.51 -3.84 1.82
C TRP A 128 6.89 -2.36 1.94
N LYS A 129 8.13 -2.00 1.56
CA LYS A 129 8.59 -0.60 1.48
C LYS A 129 8.17 0.09 0.19
N ARG A 130 7.64 -0.66 -0.77
CA ARG A 130 7.19 -0.13 -2.05
C ARG A 130 5.71 0.22 -1.99
N SER A 131 5.33 1.21 -2.76
CA SER A 131 3.94 1.56 -2.99
C SER A 131 3.74 1.95 -4.44
N VAL A 132 2.58 1.61 -4.98
CA VAL A 132 2.17 2.03 -6.32
C VAL A 132 1.27 3.25 -6.18
N PHE A 133 1.67 4.36 -6.79
CA PHE A 133 0.86 5.58 -6.79
C PHE A 133 -0.11 5.59 -7.96
N ILE A 134 -1.38 5.76 -7.66
CA ILE A 134 -2.44 5.95 -8.67
C ILE A 134 -2.89 7.39 -8.61
N ALA A 135 -2.83 8.06 -9.77
CA ALA A 135 -3.29 9.42 -9.93
C ALA A 135 -4.77 9.43 -10.33
N ILE A 136 -5.64 9.98 -9.47
CA ILE A 136 -7.08 10.11 -9.72
C ILE A 136 -7.41 11.57 -9.99
N PRO A 137 -8.04 11.91 -11.12
CA PRO A 137 -8.41 13.29 -11.42
C PRO A 137 -9.45 13.80 -10.41
N LYS A 138 -9.25 15.00 -9.86
CA LYS A 138 -10.15 15.63 -8.89
C LYS A 138 -11.47 16.05 -9.52
N LYS A 139 -11.46 16.69 -10.67
CA LYS A 139 -12.63 17.12 -11.44
C LYS A 139 -12.27 17.32 -12.92
N GLY A 140 -13.21 17.01 -13.82
CA GLY A 140 -13.13 17.31 -15.24
C GLY A 140 -11.91 16.73 -15.97
N LYS A 141 -11.46 17.43 -17.02
CA LYS A 141 -10.26 17.07 -17.79
C LYS A 141 -9.01 17.60 -17.07
N ALA A 142 -8.48 16.85 -16.13
CA ALA A 142 -7.29 17.25 -15.42
C ALA A 142 -6.05 17.14 -16.35
N LYS A 143 -5.38 18.27 -16.59
CA LYS A 143 -4.16 18.34 -17.41
C LYS A 143 -2.89 18.56 -16.60
N GLU A 144 -2.98 18.95 -15.34
CA GLU A 144 -1.85 19.21 -14.46
C GLU A 144 -1.80 18.22 -13.32
N CYS A 145 -0.60 17.84 -12.85
CA CYS A 145 -0.44 16.91 -11.73
C CYS A 145 -1.14 17.39 -10.44
N SER A 146 -1.19 18.71 -10.20
CA SER A 146 -1.89 19.34 -9.09
C SER A 146 -3.41 19.09 -9.08
N ASN A 147 -3.99 18.81 -10.25
CA ASN A 147 -5.42 18.52 -10.42
C ASN A 147 -5.76 17.04 -10.18
N TYR A 148 -4.80 16.27 -9.69
CA TYR A 148 -4.99 14.88 -9.31
C TYR A 148 -4.81 14.69 -7.80
N CYS A 149 -5.49 13.69 -7.26
CA CYS A 149 -5.24 13.13 -5.96
C CYS A 149 -4.46 11.83 -6.16
N THR A 150 -3.31 11.69 -5.52
CA THR A 150 -2.55 10.46 -5.57
C THR A 150 -2.97 9.53 -4.43
N ILE A 151 -3.29 8.29 -4.77
CA ILE A 151 -3.54 7.23 -3.80
C ILE A 151 -2.36 6.26 -3.85
N ALA A 152 -1.77 5.97 -2.68
CA ALA A 152 -0.75 4.95 -2.56
C ALA A 152 -1.39 3.59 -2.30
N LEU A 153 -1.13 2.63 -3.17
CA LEU A 153 -1.48 1.24 -2.95
C LEU A 153 -0.29 0.54 -2.31
N ILE A 154 -0.54 -0.17 -1.24
CA ILE A 154 0.41 -1.02 -0.54
C ILE A 154 -0.17 -2.42 -0.38
N SER A 155 0.67 -3.45 -0.23
CA SER A 155 0.23 -4.84 -0.08
C SER A 155 -0.74 -5.02 1.09
N HIS A 156 -1.68 -5.96 0.95
CA HIS A 156 -2.63 -6.23 2.04
C HIS A 156 -1.92 -6.80 3.27
N ALA A 157 -0.86 -7.56 3.08
CA ALA A 157 -0.05 -8.08 4.17
C ALA A 157 0.65 -6.95 4.97
N SER A 158 1.23 -5.96 4.28
CA SER A 158 1.82 -4.80 4.96
C SER A 158 0.79 -3.95 5.71
N LYS A 159 -0.45 -3.87 5.18
CA LYS A 159 -1.55 -3.18 5.88
C LYS A 159 -1.89 -3.82 7.23
N VAL A 160 -1.79 -5.16 7.35
CA VAL A 160 -1.98 -5.85 8.63
C VAL A 160 -0.98 -5.34 9.66
N MET A 161 0.30 -5.33 9.32
CA MET A 161 1.35 -4.83 10.22
C MET A 161 1.15 -3.36 10.60
N LEU A 162 0.85 -2.50 9.62
CA LEU A 162 0.58 -1.08 9.89
C LEU A 162 -0.64 -0.89 10.80
N LYS A 163 -1.64 -1.75 10.67
CA LYS A 163 -2.84 -1.69 11.52
C LYS A 163 -2.53 -2.08 12.97
N ILE A 164 -1.68 -3.08 13.18
CA ILE A 164 -1.18 -3.47 14.51
C ILE A 164 -0.44 -2.28 15.14
N LEU A 165 0.50 -1.69 14.40
CA LEU A 165 1.25 -0.52 14.87
C LEU A 165 0.33 0.65 15.19
N GLN A 166 -0.67 0.92 14.34
CA GLN A 166 -1.67 1.95 14.61
C GLN A 166 -2.41 1.67 15.90
N GLY A 167 -2.87 0.42 16.14
CA GLY A 167 -3.57 0.05 17.36
C GLY A 167 -2.73 0.24 18.62
N ARG A 168 -1.45 -0.12 18.56
CA ARG A 168 -0.51 0.09 19.66
C ARG A 168 -0.26 1.58 19.93
N LEU A 169 0.03 2.36 18.89
CA LEU A 169 0.27 3.82 19.03
C LEU A 169 -0.96 4.57 19.53
N GLN A 170 -2.16 4.13 19.17
CA GLN A 170 -3.40 4.79 19.61
C GLN A 170 -3.59 4.77 21.13
N GLN A 171 -3.00 3.78 21.81
CA GLN A 171 -3.03 3.71 23.28
C GLN A 171 -2.21 4.83 23.93
N TYR A 172 -1.18 5.34 23.26
CA TYR A 172 -0.33 6.42 23.76
C TYR A 172 -0.83 7.81 23.37
N VAL A 173 -1.65 7.91 22.32
CA VAL A 173 -2.14 9.23 21.83
C VAL A 173 -3.44 9.65 22.52
N ASN A 174 -4.20 8.72 23.06
CA ASN A 174 -5.49 8.98 23.72
C ASN A 174 -5.37 9.19 25.26
N ILE A 175 -4.18 9.58 25.74
CA ILE A 175 -3.94 9.92 27.14
C ILE A 175 -4.06 11.42 27.35
#